data_fcdd005ff3e846ba38c9db2a387db6da
#
_entry.id   fcdd005ff3e846ba38c9db2a387db6da
#
_cell.length_a   1.000
_cell.length_b   1.000
_cell.length_c   1.000
_cell.angle_alpha   90.00
_cell.angle_beta   90.00
_cell.angle_gamma   90.00
#
_symmetry.space_group_name_H-M   'P 1'
#
loop_
_entity.id
_entity.type
_entity.pdbx_description
1 polymer ?
#
loop_
_entity_poly.entity_id
_entity_poly.type
_entity_poly.pdbx_seq_one_letter_code
_entity_poly.pdbx_strand_id
1 'polypeptide(L)'
;MDTGPFSGPLPVAAGAASDARAATGMPASREDLLLDAAEAVIVRDGIASLTLDAVAAQARVSKGGLLHHFPNKDRLVEALVVRTAAAMHEHYEQAYHDTPAGPGRMARALLEANLRDMNEWCESCRRGSAAAFAALAHNPSLIEPMRAAYAELYRRVAEDDGLPPGLGDAVVAAVDGLWLYWVLGLVPVDQNMIVRVRNALQNILALSSPASRTAKRNPKPSRKAPAPKRAAVRRK
;
A
#
# COMPACT_ATOMS: atom_id res chain seq x y z
N MET A 1 20.83 19.56 20.88
CA MET A 1 20.50 18.16 21.16
C MET A 1 19.08 18.17 21.68
N ASP A 2 18.13 18.06 20.78
CA ASP A 2 16.71 18.08 21.13
C ASP A 2 16.09 16.79 20.59
N THR A 3 15.80 15.90 21.51
CA THR A 3 15.08 14.64 21.22
C THR A 3 13.60 14.95 21.25
N GLY A 4 13.05 15.32 20.10
CA GLY A 4 11.63 15.54 19.89
C GLY A 4 10.81 14.24 20.02
N PRO A 5 9.54 14.33 20.39
CA PRO A 5 8.72 13.24 20.88
C PRO A 5 8.08 12.48 19.74
N PHE A 6 8.50 11.23 19.51
CA PHE A 6 7.72 10.27 18.74
C PHE A 6 7.27 9.13 19.66
N SER A 7 6.20 9.40 20.39
CA SER A 7 5.45 8.40 21.15
C SER A 7 4.01 8.41 20.65
N GLY A 8 3.70 7.53 19.69
CA GLY A 8 2.34 7.29 19.22
C GLY A 8 2.24 5.89 18.61
N PRO A 9 1.16 5.17 18.84
CA PRO A 9 1.03 3.77 18.48
C PRO A 9 0.81 3.56 16.99
N LEU A 10 1.22 2.39 16.56
CA LEU A 10 1.25 1.79 15.22
C LEU A 10 -0.04 1.89 14.43
N PRO A 11 0.05 1.94 13.10
CA PRO A 11 -0.52 0.84 12.35
C PRO A 11 0.21 0.46 11.05
N VAL A 12 -0.27 -0.62 10.50
CA VAL A 12 -0.26 -1.12 9.12
C VAL A 12 0.94 -1.98 8.72
N ALA A 13 0.85 -3.17 8.93
CA ALA A 13 1.04 -4.49 8.38
C ALA A 13 1.23 -5.58 9.45
N ALA A 14 1.91 -5.31 10.56
CA ALA A 14 2.05 -6.27 11.67
C ALA A 14 0.95 -6.10 12.74
N GLY A 15 0.46 -4.87 12.96
CA GLY A 15 -0.65 -4.57 13.88
C GLY A 15 -2.03 -4.91 13.31
N ALA A 16 -2.24 -4.76 11.99
CA ALA A 16 -3.57 -4.91 11.39
C ALA A 16 -4.18 -6.31 11.59
N ALA A 17 -3.38 -7.38 11.53
CA ALA A 17 -3.87 -8.73 11.81
C ALA A 17 -4.21 -8.95 13.30
N SER A 18 -3.48 -8.29 14.20
CA SER A 18 -3.75 -8.29 15.65
C SER A 18 -4.98 -7.44 15.97
N ASP A 19 -5.09 -6.26 15.37
CA ASP A 19 -6.19 -5.32 15.59
C ASP A 19 -7.50 -5.79 14.95
N ALA A 20 -7.48 -6.37 13.76
CA ALA A 20 -8.64 -6.99 13.12
C ALA A 20 -9.17 -8.17 13.95
N ARG A 21 -8.28 -8.97 14.55
CA ARG A 21 -8.69 -10.06 15.47
C ARG A 21 -9.23 -9.53 16.79
N ALA A 22 -8.64 -8.49 17.35
CA ALA A 22 -9.17 -7.84 18.55
C ALA A 22 -10.60 -7.31 18.31
N ALA A 23 -10.89 -6.82 17.10
CA ALA A 23 -12.21 -6.37 16.69
C ALA A 23 -13.23 -7.52 16.52
N THR A 24 -12.77 -8.72 16.13
CA THR A 24 -13.66 -9.91 15.95
C THR A 24 -13.84 -10.77 17.20
N GLY A 25 -13.10 -10.49 18.28
CA GLY A 25 -13.16 -11.25 19.55
C GLY A 25 -12.70 -12.72 19.43
N MET A 26 -12.06 -13.12 18.34
CA MET A 26 -11.53 -14.47 18.17
C MET A 26 -10.21 -14.63 18.96
N PRO A 27 -10.05 -15.71 19.74
CA PRO A 27 -8.79 -15.95 20.43
C PRO A 27 -7.67 -16.17 19.41
N ALA A 28 -6.51 -15.55 19.65
CA ALA A 28 -5.32 -15.76 18.84
C ALA A 28 -4.92 -17.24 18.84
N SER A 29 -4.62 -17.80 17.68
CA SER A 29 -4.09 -19.16 17.57
C SER A 29 -2.70 -19.22 18.20
N ARG A 30 -2.24 -20.43 18.52
CA ARG A 30 -0.86 -20.61 19.03
C ARG A 30 0.18 -20.16 18.00
N GLU A 31 -0.09 -20.37 16.74
CA GLU A 31 0.74 -19.93 15.63
C GLU A 31 0.81 -18.40 15.56
N ASP A 32 -0.31 -17.71 15.70
CA ASP A 32 -0.35 -16.24 15.73
C ASP A 32 0.50 -15.69 16.86
N LEU A 33 0.41 -16.25 18.07
CA LEU A 33 1.23 -15.81 19.21
C LEU A 33 2.73 -15.98 18.93
N LEU A 34 3.13 -17.02 18.21
CA LEU A 34 4.52 -17.25 17.82
C LEU A 34 4.97 -16.25 16.75
N LEU A 35 4.11 -15.92 15.78
CA LEU A 35 4.39 -14.91 14.76
C LEU A 35 4.48 -13.51 15.37
N ASP A 36 3.60 -13.15 16.32
CA ASP A 36 3.67 -11.88 17.06
C ASP A 36 4.98 -11.78 17.86
N ALA A 37 5.41 -12.88 18.47
CA ALA A 37 6.68 -12.93 19.17
C ALA A 37 7.88 -12.77 18.21
N ALA A 38 7.81 -13.37 17.02
CA ALA A 38 8.84 -13.22 16.00
C ALA A 38 8.95 -11.77 15.51
N GLU A 39 7.82 -11.12 15.25
CA GLU A 39 7.79 -9.70 14.89
C GLU A 39 8.35 -8.82 16.00
N ALA A 40 7.99 -9.10 17.26
CA ALA A 40 8.54 -8.36 18.40
C ALA A 40 10.06 -8.48 18.52
N VAL A 41 10.63 -9.67 18.24
CA VAL A 41 12.10 -9.87 18.17
C VAL A 41 12.70 -9.05 17.02
N ILE A 42 12.10 -9.09 15.82
CA ILE A 42 12.59 -8.35 14.66
C ILE A 42 12.57 -6.84 14.94
N VAL A 43 11.48 -6.33 15.48
CA VAL A 43 11.32 -4.89 15.79
C VAL A 43 12.32 -4.42 16.83
N ARG A 44 12.52 -5.20 17.88
CA ARG A 44 13.39 -4.82 19.00
C ARG A 44 14.88 -4.98 18.66
N ASP A 45 15.27 -6.12 18.09
CA ASP A 45 16.65 -6.56 18.00
C ASP A 45 17.15 -6.69 16.55
N GLY A 46 16.27 -6.50 15.55
CA GLY A 46 16.56 -6.65 14.12
C GLY A 46 16.51 -8.11 13.65
N ILE A 47 16.49 -8.30 12.33
CA ILE A 47 16.34 -9.63 11.68
C ILE A 47 17.51 -10.58 12.00
N ALA A 48 18.72 -10.06 12.20
CA ALA A 48 19.88 -10.88 12.54
C ALA A 48 19.67 -11.65 13.86
N SER A 49 18.90 -11.08 14.78
CA SER A 49 18.54 -11.66 16.06
C SER A 49 17.36 -12.62 16.00
N LEU A 50 16.68 -12.73 14.86
CA LEU A 50 15.59 -13.69 14.68
C LEU A 50 16.13 -15.12 14.67
N THR A 51 16.01 -15.79 15.81
CA THR A 51 16.29 -17.20 16.00
C THR A 51 15.11 -17.91 16.62
N LEU A 52 14.96 -19.21 16.41
CA LEU A 52 13.87 -19.98 17.03
C LEU A 52 13.94 -19.92 18.56
N ASP A 53 15.14 -19.85 19.14
CA ASP A 53 15.32 -19.72 20.58
C ASP A 53 14.87 -18.35 21.11
N ALA A 54 15.19 -17.26 20.38
CA ALA A 54 14.75 -15.92 20.73
C ALA A 54 13.22 -15.79 20.67
N VAL A 55 12.59 -16.37 19.63
CA VAL A 55 11.14 -16.38 19.48
C VAL A 55 10.47 -17.24 20.55
N ALA A 56 11.00 -18.41 20.87
CA ALA A 56 10.47 -19.26 21.94
C ALA A 56 10.52 -18.53 23.29
N ALA A 57 11.65 -17.87 23.61
CA ALA A 57 11.80 -17.05 24.80
C ALA A 57 10.81 -15.88 24.84
N GLN A 58 10.67 -15.15 23.73
CA GLN A 58 9.73 -14.02 23.61
C GLN A 58 8.27 -14.48 23.78
N ALA A 59 7.89 -15.60 23.17
CA ALA A 59 6.55 -16.19 23.28
C ALA A 59 6.30 -16.91 24.61
N ARG A 60 7.31 -17.07 25.45
CA ARG A 60 7.26 -17.83 26.71
C ARG A 60 6.82 -19.30 26.51
N VAL A 61 7.33 -19.94 25.46
CA VAL A 61 7.09 -21.35 25.17
C VAL A 61 8.40 -22.14 25.17
N SER A 62 8.30 -23.46 25.27
CA SER A 62 9.47 -24.30 25.08
C SER A 62 9.91 -24.34 23.61
N LYS A 63 11.20 -24.51 23.34
CA LYS A 63 11.73 -24.72 21.98
C LYS A 63 10.99 -25.83 21.24
N GLY A 64 10.71 -26.96 21.92
CA GLY A 64 9.94 -28.07 21.33
C GLY A 64 8.51 -27.66 20.93
N GLY A 65 7.85 -26.83 21.74
CA GLY A 65 6.54 -26.31 21.42
C GLY A 65 6.55 -25.39 20.19
N LEU A 66 7.61 -24.58 20.01
CA LEU A 66 7.78 -23.77 18.81
C LEU A 66 8.10 -24.64 17.58
N LEU A 67 9.02 -25.60 17.72
CA LEU A 67 9.42 -26.50 16.62
C LEU A 67 8.27 -27.34 16.07
N HIS A 68 7.23 -27.58 16.87
CA HIS A 68 6.01 -28.24 16.42
C HIS A 68 5.25 -27.42 15.35
N HIS A 69 5.26 -26.09 15.46
CA HIS A 69 4.64 -25.19 14.51
C HIS A 69 5.61 -24.79 13.38
N PHE A 70 6.84 -24.44 13.76
CA PHE A 70 7.88 -23.97 12.84
C PHE A 70 9.14 -24.81 12.97
N PRO A 71 9.31 -25.87 12.16
CA PRO A 71 10.44 -26.82 12.29
C PRO A 71 11.80 -26.17 12.01
N ASN A 72 11.84 -25.02 11.34
CA ASN A 72 13.07 -24.26 11.08
C ASN A 72 12.75 -22.76 10.90
N LYS A 73 13.81 -21.94 10.81
CA LYS A 73 13.69 -20.49 10.65
C LYS A 73 12.99 -20.09 9.34
N ASP A 74 13.25 -20.82 8.25
CA ASP A 74 12.67 -20.49 6.94
C ASP A 74 11.14 -20.62 6.97
N ARG A 75 10.62 -21.67 7.62
CA ARG A 75 9.15 -21.83 7.80
C ARG A 75 8.52 -20.73 8.65
N LEU A 76 9.24 -20.28 9.66
CA LEU A 76 8.79 -19.13 10.46
C LEU A 76 8.77 -17.84 9.63
N VAL A 77 9.82 -17.58 8.84
CA VAL A 77 9.90 -16.40 7.96
C VAL A 77 8.85 -16.47 6.85
N GLU A 78 8.67 -17.64 6.23
CA GLU A 78 7.61 -17.85 5.22
C GLU A 78 6.23 -17.52 5.78
N ALA A 79 5.90 -17.99 6.98
CA ALA A 79 4.63 -17.70 7.64
C ALA A 79 4.46 -16.21 7.96
N LEU A 80 5.54 -15.51 8.34
CA LEU A 80 5.51 -14.04 8.49
C LEU A 80 5.23 -13.34 7.17
N VAL A 81 5.83 -13.77 6.06
CA VAL A 81 5.58 -13.21 4.73
C VAL A 81 4.14 -13.47 4.29
N VAL A 82 3.62 -14.68 4.51
CA VAL A 82 2.21 -15.02 4.23
C VAL A 82 1.27 -14.09 5.02
N ARG A 83 1.52 -13.93 6.33
CA ARG A 83 0.71 -13.04 7.17
C ARG A 83 0.77 -11.59 6.69
N THR A 84 1.94 -11.10 6.32
CA THR A 84 2.12 -9.74 5.79
C THR A 84 1.38 -9.54 4.46
N ALA A 85 1.47 -10.51 3.55
CA ALA A 85 0.77 -10.48 2.27
C ALA A 85 -0.76 -10.49 2.45
N ALA A 86 -1.27 -11.30 3.38
CA ALA A 86 -2.69 -11.34 3.71
C ALA A 86 -3.19 -10.02 4.31
N ALA A 87 -2.44 -9.44 5.25
CA ALA A 87 -2.78 -8.15 5.85
C ALA A 87 -2.76 -7.00 4.82
N MET A 88 -1.80 -7.02 3.90
CA MET A 88 -1.74 -6.06 2.79
C MET A 88 -2.97 -6.20 1.88
N HIS A 89 -3.34 -7.43 1.53
CA HIS A 89 -4.53 -7.69 0.71
C HIS A 89 -5.80 -7.17 1.39
N GLU A 90 -6.02 -7.50 2.66
CA GLU A 90 -7.19 -7.06 3.43
C GLU A 90 -7.25 -5.53 3.53
N HIS A 91 -6.12 -4.87 3.80
CA HIS A 91 -6.02 -3.41 3.86
C HIS A 91 -6.42 -2.76 2.53
N TYR A 92 -5.96 -3.31 1.40
CA TYR A 92 -6.32 -2.79 0.09
C TYR A 92 -7.76 -3.08 -0.32
N GLU A 93 -8.30 -4.24 0.06
CA GLU A 93 -9.72 -4.53 -0.14
C GLU A 93 -10.61 -3.56 0.64
N GLN A 94 -10.30 -3.32 1.91
CA GLN A 94 -11.04 -2.33 2.70
C GLN A 94 -10.98 -0.94 2.07
N ALA A 95 -9.80 -0.47 1.70
CA ALA A 95 -9.64 0.81 1.01
C ALA A 95 -10.39 0.87 -0.33
N TYR A 96 -10.39 -0.25 -1.08
CA TYR A 96 -11.17 -0.37 -2.31
C TYR A 96 -12.68 -0.25 -2.05
N HIS A 97 -13.19 -0.91 -1.03
CA HIS A 97 -14.61 -0.83 -0.66
C HIS A 97 -15.01 0.58 -0.24
N ASP A 98 -14.16 1.28 0.49
CA ASP A 98 -14.39 2.65 0.97
C ASP A 98 -14.25 3.71 -0.14
N THR A 99 -13.60 3.35 -1.26
CA THR A 99 -13.38 4.27 -2.38
C THR A 99 -14.60 4.29 -3.32
N PRO A 100 -15.11 5.48 -3.72
CA PRO A 100 -16.22 5.60 -4.65
C PRO A 100 -15.97 4.87 -5.97
N ALA A 101 -17.01 4.22 -6.51
CA ALA A 101 -16.94 3.51 -7.79
C ALA A 101 -16.54 4.45 -8.94
N GLY A 102 -15.92 3.89 -9.98
CA GLY A 102 -15.52 4.61 -11.19
C GLY A 102 -14.09 4.23 -11.64
N PRO A 103 -13.66 4.76 -12.80
CA PRO A 103 -12.33 4.48 -13.34
C PRO A 103 -11.23 4.81 -12.32
N GLY A 104 -10.23 3.96 -12.23
CA GLY A 104 -9.12 4.11 -11.30
C GLY A 104 -9.50 3.89 -9.84
N ARG A 105 -10.56 3.11 -9.55
CA ARG A 105 -10.99 2.87 -8.17
C ARG A 105 -9.89 2.24 -7.33
N MET A 106 -9.22 1.21 -7.87
CA MET A 106 -8.13 0.54 -7.16
C MET A 106 -6.93 1.45 -6.98
N ALA A 107 -6.54 2.19 -8.03
CA ALA A 107 -5.44 3.16 -7.94
C ALA A 107 -5.72 4.27 -6.91
N ARG A 108 -6.96 4.79 -6.85
CA ARG A 108 -7.36 5.77 -5.81
C ARG A 108 -7.35 5.16 -4.41
N ALA A 109 -7.83 3.93 -4.27
CA ALA A 109 -7.80 3.20 -3.00
C ALA A 109 -6.37 3.06 -2.48
N LEU A 110 -5.42 2.69 -3.34
CA LEU A 110 -4.01 2.60 -3.00
C LEU A 110 -3.42 3.93 -2.51
N LEU A 111 -3.77 5.04 -3.16
CA LEU A 111 -3.31 6.37 -2.72
C LEU A 111 -3.87 6.73 -1.34
N GLU A 112 -5.15 6.48 -1.09
CA GLU A 112 -5.76 6.74 0.21
C GLU A 112 -5.22 5.81 1.30
N ALA A 113 -5.00 4.54 1.00
CA ALA A 113 -4.48 3.57 1.94
C ALA A 113 -3.03 3.85 2.37
N ASN A 114 -2.19 4.37 1.47
CA ASN A 114 -0.76 4.49 1.72
C ASN A 114 -0.25 5.92 1.87
N LEU A 115 -0.91 6.90 1.24
CA LEU A 115 -0.40 8.28 1.17
C LEU A 115 -1.31 9.30 1.86
N ARG A 116 -2.17 8.85 2.79
CA ARG A 116 -3.06 9.74 3.55
C ARG A 116 -2.30 10.48 4.64
N ASP A 117 -1.63 9.76 5.50
CA ASP A 117 -0.96 10.30 6.68
C ASP A 117 0.38 9.60 6.95
N MET A 118 1.44 10.40 7.09
CA MET A 118 2.77 9.90 7.46
C MET A 118 2.81 9.27 8.86
N ASN A 119 1.90 9.63 9.75
CA ASN A 119 1.80 9.04 11.09
C ASN A 119 1.42 7.55 11.05
N GLU A 120 0.86 7.08 9.93
CA GLU A 120 0.60 5.66 9.68
C GLU A 120 1.88 4.89 9.33
N TRP A 121 2.99 5.58 9.01
CA TRP A 121 4.29 5.00 8.65
C TRP A 121 5.20 4.90 9.87
N CYS A 122 5.13 3.81 10.58
CA CYS A 122 5.80 3.65 11.87
C CYS A 122 7.20 3.05 11.77
N GLU A 123 8.08 3.39 12.75
CA GLU A 123 9.46 2.91 12.80
C GLU A 123 9.56 1.37 12.92
N SER A 124 8.60 0.72 13.57
CA SER A 124 8.55 -0.75 13.64
C SER A 124 8.21 -1.38 12.29
N CYS A 125 7.31 -0.76 11.51
CA CYS A 125 7.03 -1.16 10.14
C CYS A 125 8.28 -1.04 9.27
N ARG A 126 9.03 0.05 9.41
CA ARG A 126 10.30 0.25 8.71
C ARG A 126 11.32 -0.84 9.03
N ARG A 127 11.53 -1.13 10.31
CA ARG A 127 12.45 -2.19 10.75
C ARG A 127 11.99 -3.58 10.30
N GLY A 128 10.71 -3.88 10.41
CA GLY A 128 10.13 -5.14 9.95
C GLY A 128 10.31 -5.35 8.44
N SER A 129 10.06 -4.33 7.64
CA SER A 129 10.25 -4.38 6.18
C SER A 129 11.72 -4.51 5.78
N ALA A 130 12.63 -3.74 6.39
CA ALA A 130 14.07 -3.88 6.17
C ALA A 130 14.56 -5.29 6.53
N ALA A 131 14.00 -5.86 7.59
CA ALA A 131 14.25 -7.20 8.03
C ALA A 131 13.78 -8.27 7.02
N ALA A 132 12.57 -8.07 6.45
CA ALA A 132 12.05 -8.94 5.39
C ALA A 132 12.97 -8.92 4.16
N PHE A 133 13.40 -7.73 3.70
CA PHE A 133 14.36 -7.63 2.60
C PHE A 133 15.67 -8.38 2.87
N ALA A 134 16.22 -8.27 4.07
CA ALA A 134 17.44 -8.99 4.44
C ALA A 134 17.25 -10.52 4.45
N ALA A 135 16.10 -10.99 4.93
CA ALA A 135 15.76 -12.42 4.91
C ALA A 135 15.62 -12.95 3.48
N LEU A 136 14.97 -12.17 2.60
CA LEU A 136 14.76 -12.48 1.20
C LEU A 136 16.06 -12.52 0.40
N ALA A 137 17.03 -11.69 0.74
CA ALA A 137 18.37 -11.76 0.14
C ALA A 137 19.08 -13.09 0.43
N HIS A 138 18.74 -13.75 1.54
CA HIS A 138 19.30 -15.04 1.90
C HIS A 138 18.56 -16.22 1.22
N ASN A 139 17.24 -16.16 1.13
CA ASN A 139 16.42 -17.18 0.47
C ASN A 139 15.27 -16.52 -0.34
N PRO A 140 15.47 -16.26 -1.64
CA PRO A 140 14.49 -15.58 -2.48
C PRO A 140 13.14 -16.31 -2.65
N SER A 141 13.07 -17.61 -2.35
CA SER A 141 11.81 -18.36 -2.46
C SER A 141 10.80 -17.98 -1.37
N LEU A 142 11.26 -17.43 -0.25
CA LEU A 142 10.39 -17.02 0.86
C LEU A 142 9.47 -15.85 0.51
N ILE A 143 9.75 -15.11 -0.59
CA ILE A 143 8.91 -13.98 -1.04
C ILE A 143 7.72 -14.42 -1.92
N GLU A 144 7.59 -15.68 -2.26
CA GLU A 144 6.58 -16.14 -3.22
C GLU A 144 5.14 -15.73 -2.84
N PRO A 145 4.71 -15.79 -1.56
CA PRO A 145 3.38 -15.29 -1.18
C PRO A 145 3.19 -13.79 -1.49
N MET A 146 4.22 -12.99 -1.31
CA MET A 146 4.18 -11.56 -1.63
C MET A 146 4.14 -11.33 -3.15
N ARG A 147 4.89 -12.12 -3.95
CA ARG A 147 4.83 -12.06 -5.42
C ARG A 147 3.42 -12.35 -5.93
N ALA A 148 2.75 -13.36 -5.38
CA ALA A 148 1.37 -13.67 -5.74
C ALA A 148 0.41 -12.51 -5.41
N ALA A 149 0.54 -11.90 -4.24
CA ALA A 149 -0.26 -10.74 -3.84
C ALA A 149 -0.04 -9.53 -4.77
N TYR A 150 1.21 -9.24 -5.13
CA TYR A 150 1.54 -8.18 -6.09
C TYR A 150 1.05 -8.50 -7.50
N ALA A 151 1.14 -9.74 -7.97
CA ALA A 151 0.61 -10.14 -9.27
C ALA A 151 -0.89 -9.85 -9.38
N GLU A 152 -1.67 -10.15 -8.35
CA GLU A 152 -3.10 -9.83 -8.31
C GLU A 152 -3.35 -8.32 -8.25
N LEU A 153 -2.59 -7.58 -7.44
CA LEU A 153 -2.70 -6.12 -7.38
C LEU A 153 -2.44 -5.47 -8.75
N TYR A 154 -1.35 -5.85 -9.42
CA TYR A 154 -1.01 -5.33 -10.75
C TYR A 154 -2.06 -5.70 -11.80
N ARG A 155 -2.60 -6.91 -11.77
CA ARG A 155 -3.70 -7.31 -12.63
C ARG A 155 -4.91 -6.38 -12.44
N ARG A 156 -5.30 -6.08 -11.22
CA ARG A 156 -6.45 -5.21 -10.93
C ARG A 156 -6.25 -3.78 -11.41
N VAL A 157 -5.09 -3.19 -11.17
CA VAL A 157 -4.83 -1.80 -11.60
C VAL A 157 -4.59 -1.68 -13.11
N ALA A 158 -4.08 -2.73 -13.78
CA ALA A 158 -3.81 -2.73 -15.20
C ALA A 158 -5.04 -3.09 -16.06
N GLU A 159 -5.83 -4.08 -15.64
CA GLU A 159 -6.90 -4.66 -16.45
C GLU A 159 -8.30 -4.21 -16.02
N ASP A 160 -8.56 -4.18 -14.72
CA ASP A 160 -9.92 -3.98 -14.19
C ASP A 160 -10.25 -2.51 -13.86
N ASP A 161 -9.25 -1.65 -13.72
CA ASP A 161 -9.43 -0.30 -13.15
C ASP A 161 -9.88 0.75 -14.18
N GLY A 162 -9.95 0.39 -15.48
CA GLY A 162 -10.42 1.28 -16.56
C GLY A 162 -9.54 2.52 -16.78
N LEU A 163 -8.29 2.47 -16.39
CA LEU A 163 -7.29 3.50 -16.60
C LEU A 163 -6.59 3.36 -17.97
N PRO A 164 -5.97 4.45 -18.48
CA PRO A 164 -5.03 4.32 -19.58
C PRO A 164 -3.89 3.35 -19.24
N PRO A 165 -3.41 2.58 -20.24
CA PRO A 165 -2.31 1.63 -20.03
C PRO A 165 -1.11 2.25 -19.33
N GLY A 166 -0.57 1.56 -18.33
CA GLY A 166 0.59 1.98 -17.55
C GLY A 166 0.32 3.00 -16.44
N LEU A 167 -0.88 3.61 -16.38
CA LEU A 167 -1.14 4.59 -15.33
C LEU A 167 -1.34 3.93 -13.96
N GLY A 168 -2.02 2.80 -13.91
CA GLY A 168 -2.15 2.00 -12.69
C GLY A 168 -0.78 1.52 -12.19
N ASP A 169 0.06 1.01 -13.10
CA ASP A 169 1.42 0.58 -12.79
C ASP A 169 2.26 1.74 -12.21
N ALA A 170 2.13 2.94 -12.78
CA ALA A 170 2.84 4.12 -12.28
C ALA A 170 2.39 4.53 -10.88
N VAL A 171 1.11 4.37 -10.54
CA VAL A 171 0.61 4.62 -9.18
C VAL A 171 1.19 3.63 -8.19
N VAL A 172 1.15 2.33 -8.49
CA VAL A 172 1.75 1.29 -7.64
C VAL A 172 3.24 1.56 -7.44
N ALA A 173 3.99 1.78 -8.53
CA ALA A 173 5.42 2.05 -8.47
C ALA A 173 5.77 3.31 -7.66
N ALA A 174 4.94 4.36 -7.71
CA ALA A 174 5.17 5.56 -6.92
C ALA A 174 4.92 5.33 -5.42
N VAL A 175 3.88 4.58 -5.06
CA VAL A 175 3.59 4.20 -3.66
C VAL A 175 4.73 3.34 -3.11
N ASP A 176 5.09 2.28 -3.83
CA ASP A 176 6.16 1.36 -3.43
C ASP A 176 7.52 2.06 -3.39
N GLY A 177 7.78 2.98 -4.33
CA GLY A 177 9.00 3.76 -4.36
C GLY A 177 9.15 4.65 -3.12
N LEU A 178 8.09 5.34 -2.70
CA LEU A 178 8.11 6.14 -1.47
C LEU A 178 8.31 5.26 -0.23
N TRP A 179 7.62 4.12 -0.17
CA TRP A 179 7.80 3.14 0.89
C TRP A 179 9.25 2.65 0.96
N LEU A 180 9.82 2.27 -0.19
CA LEU A 180 11.22 1.80 -0.28
C LEU A 180 12.21 2.90 0.13
N TYR A 181 11.99 4.15 -0.29
CA TYR A 181 12.82 5.27 0.13
C TYR A 181 12.85 5.44 1.64
N TRP A 182 11.67 5.34 2.26
CA TRP A 182 11.53 5.46 3.70
C TRP A 182 12.13 4.26 4.45
N VAL A 183 11.84 3.02 4.01
CA VAL A 183 12.36 1.79 4.64
C VAL A 183 13.89 1.75 4.63
N LEU A 184 14.51 2.08 3.49
CA LEU A 184 15.96 2.04 3.31
C LEU A 184 16.66 3.34 3.71
N GLY A 185 15.91 4.40 4.04
CA GLY A 185 16.49 5.71 4.36
C GLY A 185 17.22 6.35 3.19
N LEU A 186 16.81 6.08 1.93
CA LEU A 186 17.47 6.60 0.73
C LEU A 186 17.31 8.11 0.57
N VAL A 187 16.13 8.60 0.92
CA VAL A 187 15.81 10.04 0.98
C VAL A 187 14.91 10.30 2.18
N PRO A 188 14.93 11.51 2.76
CA PRO A 188 13.96 11.90 3.78
C PRO A 188 12.55 11.93 3.17
N VAL A 189 11.68 11.03 3.64
CA VAL A 189 10.25 11.04 3.29
C VAL A 189 9.53 11.74 4.43
N ASP A 190 8.85 12.84 4.12
CA ASP A 190 8.07 13.62 5.07
C ASP A 190 6.61 13.78 4.60
N GLN A 191 5.75 14.29 5.48
CA GLN A 191 4.33 14.52 5.16
C GLN A 191 4.15 15.42 3.94
N ASN A 192 5.02 16.43 3.74
CA ASN A 192 4.92 17.32 2.59
C ASN A 192 5.21 16.58 1.28
N MET A 193 6.20 15.69 1.27
CA MET A 193 6.50 14.86 0.10
C MET A 193 5.35 13.93 -0.24
N ILE A 194 4.78 13.25 0.76
CA ILE A 194 3.61 12.38 0.59
C ILE A 194 2.44 13.15 -0.01
N VAL A 195 2.10 14.31 0.56
CA VAL A 195 1.00 15.16 0.06
C VAL A 195 1.25 15.62 -1.37
N ARG A 196 2.50 16.05 -1.71
CA ARG A 196 2.82 16.47 -3.08
C ARG A 196 2.65 15.33 -4.08
N VAL A 197 3.18 14.15 -3.76
CA VAL A 197 3.08 12.98 -4.66
C VAL A 197 1.64 12.52 -4.79
N ARG A 198 0.91 12.39 -3.68
CA ARG A 198 -0.52 12.06 -3.68
C ARG A 198 -1.32 13.01 -4.57
N ASN A 199 -1.19 14.32 -4.36
CA ASN A 199 -1.93 15.32 -5.12
C ASN A 199 -1.59 15.27 -6.62
N ALA A 200 -0.33 15.06 -6.98
CA ALA A 200 0.09 14.90 -8.37
C ALA A 200 -0.57 13.68 -9.02
N LEU A 201 -0.55 12.53 -8.34
CA LEU A 201 -1.17 11.30 -8.84
C LEU A 201 -2.69 11.40 -8.92
N GLN A 202 -3.36 11.99 -7.92
CA GLN A 202 -4.80 12.24 -7.94
C GLN A 202 -5.18 13.15 -9.12
N ASN A 203 -4.42 14.20 -9.42
CA ASN A 203 -4.65 15.07 -10.56
C ASN A 203 -4.51 14.32 -11.89
N ILE A 204 -3.49 13.47 -12.04
CA ILE A 204 -3.31 12.64 -13.24
C ILE A 204 -4.47 11.67 -13.42
N LEU A 205 -4.90 10.99 -12.36
CA LEU A 205 -6.06 10.09 -12.36
C LEU A 205 -7.35 10.83 -12.76
N ALA A 206 -7.60 12.01 -12.21
CA ALA A 206 -8.77 12.82 -12.54
C ALA A 206 -8.79 13.27 -14.01
N LEU A 207 -7.64 13.66 -14.58
CA LEU A 207 -7.51 14.06 -15.98
C LEU A 207 -7.68 12.87 -16.94
N SER A 208 -7.37 11.66 -16.49
CA SER A 208 -7.43 10.45 -17.29
C SER A 208 -8.82 9.80 -17.31
N SER A 209 -9.74 10.27 -16.46
CA SER A 209 -11.13 9.79 -16.43
C SER A 209 -11.89 10.12 -17.73
N PRO A 210 -12.72 9.21 -18.28
CA PRO A 210 -13.49 9.42 -19.51
C PRO A 210 -14.34 10.70 -19.48
N ALA A 211 -14.88 11.07 -18.32
CA ALA A 211 -15.67 12.29 -18.15
C ALA A 211 -14.86 13.56 -18.47
N SER A 212 -13.57 13.57 -18.20
CA SER A 212 -12.69 14.72 -18.48
C SER A 212 -12.32 14.83 -19.98
N ARG A 213 -12.34 13.72 -20.72
CA ARG A 213 -12.06 13.71 -22.16
C ARG A 213 -13.20 14.30 -22.99
N THR A 214 -14.45 14.16 -22.55
CA THR A 214 -15.62 14.72 -23.22
C THR A 214 -15.73 16.23 -23.01
N ALA A 215 -15.30 16.76 -21.87
CA ALA A 215 -15.32 18.19 -21.58
C ALA A 215 -14.33 19.02 -22.41
N LYS A 216 -13.21 18.42 -22.87
CA LYS A 216 -12.21 19.09 -23.73
C LYS A 216 -12.52 19.10 -25.23
N ARG A 217 -13.54 18.38 -25.71
CA ARG A 217 -14.04 18.56 -27.07
C ARG A 217 -14.90 19.83 -27.10
N ASN A 218 -14.25 20.99 -27.30
CA ASN A 218 -14.91 22.26 -27.59
C ASN A 218 -16.03 22.05 -28.60
N PRO A 219 -17.25 22.54 -28.36
CA PRO A 219 -18.24 22.61 -29.41
C PRO A 219 -17.66 23.53 -30.49
N LYS A 220 -17.60 23.02 -31.74
CA LYS A 220 -17.29 23.84 -32.92
C LYS A 220 -18.11 25.12 -32.83
N PRO A 221 -17.50 26.32 -33.03
CA PRO A 221 -18.26 27.54 -33.05
C PRO A 221 -19.34 27.40 -34.14
N SER A 222 -20.61 27.56 -33.76
CA SER A 222 -21.71 27.55 -34.68
C SER A 222 -21.46 28.63 -35.71
N ARG A 223 -21.37 28.27 -37.00
CA ARG A 223 -21.30 29.21 -38.11
C ARG A 223 -22.51 30.17 -37.95
N LYS A 224 -22.24 31.45 -37.63
CA LYS A 224 -23.24 32.51 -37.70
C LYS A 224 -23.86 32.48 -39.11
N ALA A 225 -25.18 32.34 -39.17
CA ALA A 225 -25.94 32.46 -40.39
C ALA A 225 -25.65 33.86 -41.02
N PRO A 226 -25.51 33.93 -42.35
CA PRO A 226 -25.29 35.23 -43.01
C PRO A 226 -26.51 36.14 -42.86
N ALA A 227 -26.25 37.41 -42.52
CA ALA A 227 -27.27 38.40 -42.36
C ALA A 227 -28.09 38.61 -43.66
N PRO A 228 -29.42 38.88 -43.59
CA PRO A 228 -30.25 39.09 -44.77
C PRO A 228 -29.82 40.37 -45.50
N LYS A 229 -29.63 40.28 -46.83
CA LYS A 229 -29.33 41.41 -47.72
C LYS A 229 -30.50 42.37 -47.70
N ARG A 230 -30.28 43.63 -47.27
CA ARG A 230 -31.27 44.75 -47.40
C ARG A 230 -31.61 44.94 -48.87
N ALA A 231 -32.90 44.87 -49.20
CA ALA A 231 -33.42 45.19 -50.47
C ALA A 231 -33.30 46.72 -50.70
N ALA A 232 -32.76 47.13 -51.84
CA ALA A 232 -32.66 48.49 -52.24
C ALA A 232 -34.05 49.02 -52.70
N VAL A 233 -34.60 49.98 -52.01
CA VAL A 233 -35.81 50.70 -52.41
C VAL A 233 -35.41 51.67 -53.48
N ARG A 234 -35.85 51.42 -54.73
CA ARG A 234 -35.85 52.44 -55.83
C ARG A 234 -36.91 53.46 -55.56
N ARG A 235 -36.51 54.70 -55.41
CA ARG A 235 -37.42 55.88 -55.52
C ARG A 235 -37.54 56.28 -57.03
N LYS A 236 -38.77 56.43 -57.45
CA LYS A 236 -39.14 57.29 -58.58
C LYS A 236 -39.38 58.69 -58.04
#